data_1aa783a6502604061389908c10510063
#
_entry.id   1aa783a6502604061389908c10510063
#
_cell.length_a   1.000
_cell.length_b   1.000
_cell.length_c   1.000
_cell.angle_alpha   90.00
_cell.angle_beta   90.00
_cell.angle_gamma   90.00
#
_symmetry.space_group_name_H-M   'P 1'
#
loop_
_entity.id
_entity.type
_entity.pdbx_description
1 polymer ?
#
loop_
_entity_poly.entity_id
_entity_poly.type
_entity_poly.pdbx_seq_one_letter_code
_entity_poly.pdbx_strand_id
1 'polypeptide(L)'
;MKRITNEEAKKFVPYDRTRTSLPPSYFTIKGGEDGWDKVEYYTYRHRQSVNGGEGDQSVYVLENPSMPGILKIGYTKGDPNDRADKLSKATGVPTPYKVVFSYSCFNGERIERATHKHFQKQRINNDREFFNTSVEEAQKVINEIGMQYD
;
A
#
# COMPACT_ATOMS: atom_id res chain seq x y z
N MET A 1 9.44 -24.16 10.08
CA MET A 1 8.59 -23.76 8.95
C MET A 1 7.13 -23.84 9.39
N LYS A 2 6.38 -22.80 9.16
CA LYS A 2 4.97 -22.71 9.55
C LYS A 2 4.10 -23.53 8.61
N ARG A 3 3.16 -24.30 9.14
CA ARG A 3 2.16 -25.01 8.34
C ARG A 3 0.87 -24.21 8.29
N ILE A 4 0.29 -24.10 7.10
CA ILE A 4 -0.95 -23.37 6.86
C ILE A 4 -1.91 -24.23 6.04
N THR A 5 -3.20 -23.91 6.11
CA THR A 5 -4.22 -24.58 5.30
C THR A 5 -4.26 -23.98 3.90
N ASN A 6 -4.92 -24.68 2.97
CA ASN A 6 -5.14 -24.16 1.63
C ASN A 6 -5.93 -22.85 1.65
N GLU A 7 -6.87 -22.71 2.56
CA GLU A 7 -7.66 -21.48 2.73
C GLU A 7 -6.78 -20.32 3.19
N GLU A 8 -5.88 -20.58 4.12
CA GLU A 8 -4.93 -19.58 4.58
C GLU A 8 -3.97 -19.19 3.45
N ALA A 9 -3.50 -20.17 2.67
CA ALA A 9 -2.58 -19.93 1.54
C ALA A 9 -3.16 -18.98 0.49
N LYS A 10 -4.47 -19.00 0.28
CA LYS A 10 -5.15 -18.11 -0.66
C LYS A 10 -5.03 -16.63 -0.29
N LYS A 11 -4.67 -16.33 0.95
CA LYS A 11 -4.50 -14.96 1.43
C LYS A 11 -3.12 -14.39 1.10
N PHE A 12 -2.18 -15.21 0.64
CA PHE A 12 -0.81 -14.80 0.38
C PHE A 12 -0.57 -14.59 -1.11
N VAL A 13 0.32 -13.64 -1.41
CA VAL A 13 0.78 -13.40 -2.77
C VAL A 13 2.04 -14.22 -3.01
N PRO A 14 2.13 -15.00 -4.10
CA PRO A 14 3.33 -15.75 -4.42
C PRO A 14 4.56 -14.86 -4.51
N TYR A 15 5.67 -15.33 -3.99
CA TYR A 15 6.92 -14.60 -4.00
C TYR A 15 7.46 -14.49 -5.44
N ASP A 16 7.84 -13.28 -5.83
CA ASP A 16 8.37 -13.00 -7.15
C ASP A 16 9.72 -12.27 -7.00
N ARG A 17 10.81 -13.00 -7.27
CA ARG A 17 12.17 -12.47 -7.14
C ARG A 17 12.49 -11.35 -8.13
N THR A 18 11.74 -11.24 -9.21
CA THR A 18 11.96 -10.18 -10.20
C THR A 18 11.41 -8.83 -9.75
N ARG A 19 10.57 -8.82 -8.73
CA ARG A 19 9.86 -7.62 -8.26
C ARG A 19 10.29 -7.12 -6.90
N THR A 20 11.13 -7.88 -6.18
CA THR A 20 11.56 -7.47 -4.83
C THR A 20 12.89 -8.11 -4.46
N SER A 21 13.69 -7.38 -3.66
CA SER A 21 14.90 -7.90 -3.02
C SER A 21 14.65 -8.46 -1.62
N LEU A 22 13.40 -8.36 -1.12
CA LEU A 22 13.06 -8.84 0.21
C LEU A 22 13.07 -10.37 0.23
N PRO A 23 13.50 -10.98 1.34
CA PRO A 23 13.50 -12.44 1.44
C PRO A 23 12.07 -12.98 1.48
N PRO A 24 11.82 -14.18 0.91
CA PRO A 24 10.51 -14.79 0.99
C PRO A 24 10.23 -15.35 2.39
N SER A 25 8.95 -15.52 2.68
CA SER A 25 8.52 -16.35 3.79
C SER A 25 8.22 -17.76 3.28
N TYR A 26 8.45 -18.73 4.11
CA TYR A 26 8.26 -20.14 3.78
C TYR A 26 7.13 -20.72 4.61
N PHE A 27 6.16 -21.30 3.91
CA PHE A 27 5.05 -22.02 4.52
C PHE A 27 4.94 -23.41 3.89
N THR A 28 4.30 -24.31 4.60
CA THR A 28 3.87 -25.58 4.02
C THR A 28 2.35 -25.59 3.95
N ILE A 29 1.82 -26.08 2.84
CA ILE A 29 0.38 -26.25 2.66
C ILE A 29 0.06 -27.72 2.47
N LYS A 30 -1.16 -28.11 2.82
CA LYS A 30 -1.60 -29.49 2.68
C LYS A 30 -1.76 -29.83 1.18
N GLY A 31 -1.21 -30.97 0.75
CA GLY A 31 -1.34 -31.44 -0.62
C GLY A 31 -0.12 -32.13 -1.23
N GLY A 32 1.05 -32.09 -0.57
CA GLY A 32 2.26 -32.74 -1.06
C GLY A 32 2.32 -34.25 -0.75
N GLU A 33 3.44 -34.90 -1.10
CA GLU A 33 3.67 -36.34 -0.90
C GLU A 33 3.51 -36.76 0.55
N ASP A 34 3.99 -35.94 1.48
CA ASP A 34 3.85 -36.13 2.92
C ASP A 34 2.59 -35.42 3.49
N GLY A 35 1.73 -34.92 2.61
CA GLY A 35 0.56 -34.15 2.95
C GLY A 35 0.79 -32.64 3.03
N TRP A 36 2.02 -32.18 2.80
CA TRP A 36 2.37 -30.76 2.89
C TRP A 36 3.36 -30.37 1.79
N ASP A 37 3.07 -29.32 1.08
CA ASP A 37 3.95 -28.71 0.08
C ASP A 37 4.60 -27.46 0.64
N LYS A 38 5.88 -27.29 0.35
CA LYS A 38 6.60 -26.08 0.69
C LYS A 38 6.32 -25.01 -0.37
N VAL A 39 5.92 -23.83 0.08
CA VAL A 39 5.67 -22.68 -0.79
C VAL A 39 6.35 -21.43 -0.25
N GLU A 40 6.67 -20.53 -1.15
CA GLU A 40 7.26 -19.23 -0.84
C GLU A 40 6.22 -18.13 -1.07
N TYR A 41 6.03 -17.29 -0.05
CA TYR A 41 5.12 -16.16 -0.12
C TYR A 41 5.73 -14.93 0.52
N TYR A 42 5.19 -13.77 0.19
CA TYR A 42 5.50 -12.54 0.93
C TYR A 42 4.85 -12.63 2.32
N THR A 43 5.62 -12.31 3.35
CA THR A 43 5.15 -12.37 4.73
C THR A 43 4.06 -11.35 5.04
N TYR A 44 4.23 -10.16 4.52
CA TYR A 44 3.40 -9.00 4.86
C TYR A 44 2.55 -8.52 3.69
N ARG A 45 2.87 -8.94 2.49
CA ARG A 45 2.05 -8.71 1.29
C ARG A 45 1.21 -9.93 0.98
N HIS A 46 0.78 -10.55 2.02
CA HIS A 46 0.19 -11.87 1.99
C HIS A 46 -1.26 -11.86 1.52
N ARG A 47 -1.80 -10.74 1.18
CA ARG A 47 -3.17 -10.69 0.70
C ARG A 47 -3.33 -9.58 -0.30
N GLN A 48 -4.31 -9.74 -1.14
CA GLN A 48 -4.75 -8.71 -2.05
C GLN A 48 -5.60 -7.73 -1.27
N SER A 49 -4.96 -6.96 -0.45
CA SER A 49 -5.61 -5.93 0.32
C SER A 49 -5.29 -4.58 -0.27
N VAL A 50 -5.89 -3.56 0.28
CA VAL A 50 -5.59 -2.19 -0.05
C VAL A 50 -4.25 -1.72 0.53
N ASN A 51 -3.57 -2.59 1.29
CA ASN A 51 -2.30 -2.27 1.95
C ASN A 51 -1.16 -3.06 1.34
N GLY A 52 0.03 -2.48 1.30
CA GLY A 52 1.25 -3.12 0.84
C GLY A 52 2.45 -2.73 1.70
N GLY A 53 3.63 -3.25 1.34
CA GLY A 53 4.89 -2.89 1.96
C GLY A 53 5.09 -3.35 3.40
N GLU A 54 6.20 -2.92 4.00
CA GLU A 54 6.55 -3.18 5.39
C GLU A 54 7.34 -2.00 5.94
N GLY A 55 7.04 -1.61 7.18
CA GLY A 55 7.75 -0.52 7.85
C GLY A 55 6.87 0.16 8.88
N ASP A 56 7.45 1.12 9.58
CA ASP A 56 6.80 1.92 10.61
C ASP A 56 6.21 3.23 10.09
N GLN A 57 6.40 3.51 8.82
CA GLN A 57 5.82 4.65 8.13
C GLN A 57 4.83 4.18 7.08
N SER A 58 4.00 5.07 6.57
CA SER A 58 3.03 4.73 5.53
C SER A 58 2.89 5.87 4.54
N VAL A 59 2.87 5.51 3.26
CA VAL A 59 2.38 6.37 2.18
C VAL A 59 0.92 6.01 1.98
N TYR A 60 0.04 6.99 2.07
CA TYR A 60 -1.39 6.75 2.03
C TYR A 60 -2.05 7.45 0.85
N VAL A 61 -3.17 6.89 0.44
CA VAL A 61 -4.05 7.47 -0.56
C VAL A 61 -5.42 7.64 0.08
N LEU A 62 -5.92 8.86 0.08
CA LEU A 62 -7.22 9.20 0.63
C LEU A 62 -8.16 9.65 -0.46
N GLU A 63 -9.43 9.28 -0.32
CA GLU A 63 -10.51 9.83 -1.11
C GLU A 63 -11.47 10.63 -0.23
N ASN A 64 -12.23 11.53 -0.84
CA ASN A 64 -13.26 12.30 -0.17
C ASN A 64 -14.49 12.41 -1.07
N PRO A 65 -15.68 12.06 -0.58
CA PRO A 65 -16.91 12.13 -1.37
C PRO A 65 -17.20 13.51 -1.96
N SER A 66 -16.70 14.58 -1.32
CA SER A 66 -16.85 15.95 -1.81
C SER A 66 -15.95 16.29 -2.99
N MET A 67 -14.97 15.43 -3.30
CA MET A 67 -14.00 15.62 -4.37
C MET A 67 -13.89 14.34 -5.21
N PRO A 68 -14.94 13.96 -5.94
CA PRO A 68 -14.90 12.73 -6.74
C PRO A 68 -13.83 12.81 -7.83
N GLY A 69 -13.12 11.69 -8.02
CA GLY A 69 -12.05 11.61 -9.01
C GLY A 69 -10.73 12.24 -8.60
N ILE A 70 -10.63 12.76 -7.38
CA ILE A 70 -9.43 13.40 -6.84
C ILE A 70 -8.97 12.62 -5.62
N LEU A 71 -7.67 12.32 -5.57
CA LEU A 71 -7.06 11.59 -4.45
C LEU A 71 -6.01 12.47 -3.77
N LYS A 72 -5.90 12.32 -2.45
CA LYS A 72 -4.81 12.89 -1.67
C LYS A 72 -3.75 11.82 -1.46
N ILE A 73 -2.50 12.13 -1.79
CA ILE A 73 -1.37 11.22 -1.60
C ILE A 73 -0.40 11.89 -0.63
N GLY A 74 -0.14 11.23 0.48
CA GLY A 74 0.76 11.75 1.51
C GLY A 74 1.46 10.63 2.25
N TYR A 75 2.28 10.98 3.25
CA TYR A 75 2.88 9.99 4.13
C TYR A 75 2.72 10.39 5.60
N THR A 76 2.84 9.42 6.47
CA THR A 76 2.79 9.63 7.91
C THR A 76 3.73 8.64 8.61
N LYS A 77 4.26 9.04 9.75
CA LYS A 77 5.02 8.15 10.63
C LYS A 77 4.13 7.40 11.60
N GLY A 78 2.83 7.69 11.59
CA GLY A 78 1.83 7.03 12.41
C GLY A 78 0.84 6.23 11.56
N ASP A 79 -0.33 5.97 12.14
CA ASP A 79 -1.40 5.25 11.47
C ASP A 79 -2.07 6.14 10.40
N PRO A 80 -2.20 5.67 9.15
CA PRO A 80 -2.91 6.42 8.11
C PRO A 80 -4.36 6.78 8.49
N ASN A 81 -5.06 5.92 9.20
CA ASN A 81 -6.42 6.20 9.65
C ASN A 81 -6.47 7.36 10.64
N ASP A 82 -5.51 7.45 11.56
CA ASP A 82 -5.41 8.58 12.49
C ASP A 82 -5.13 9.88 11.73
N ARG A 83 -4.30 9.82 10.71
CA ARG A 83 -4.00 10.98 9.87
C ARG A 83 -5.23 11.41 9.08
N ALA A 84 -5.97 10.46 8.51
CA ALA A 84 -7.22 10.75 7.81
C ALA A 84 -8.25 11.40 8.74
N ASP A 85 -8.37 10.92 9.97
CA ASP A 85 -9.27 11.50 10.98
C ASP A 85 -8.89 12.93 11.31
N LYS A 86 -7.59 13.21 11.50
CA LYS A 86 -7.10 14.57 11.76
C LYS A 86 -7.40 15.52 10.60
N LEU A 87 -7.17 15.07 9.38
CA LEU A 87 -7.46 15.85 8.18
C LEU A 87 -8.96 16.08 8.00
N SER A 88 -9.78 15.10 8.38
CA SER A 88 -11.23 15.18 8.29
C SER A 88 -11.84 16.20 9.27
N LYS A 89 -11.15 16.49 10.37
CA LYS A 89 -11.56 17.49 11.35
C LYS A 89 -11.15 18.91 10.97
N ALA A 90 -10.36 19.08 9.92
CA ALA A 90 -9.94 20.39 9.45
C ALA A 90 -11.12 21.18 8.91
N THR A 91 -11.11 22.50 9.14
CA THR A 91 -12.14 23.38 8.60
C THR A 91 -12.08 23.42 7.08
N GLY A 92 -13.23 23.54 6.44
CA GLY A 92 -13.33 23.58 4.97
C GLY A 92 -13.45 22.21 4.30
N VAL A 93 -13.44 21.14 5.07
CA VAL A 93 -13.65 19.78 4.55
C VAL A 93 -15.06 19.32 4.95
N PRO A 94 -16.01 19.28 4.00
CA PRO A 94 -17.42 18.99 4.32
C PRO A 94 -17.70 17.53 4.62
N THR A 95 -16.85 16.60 4.19
CA THR A 95 -17.01 15.17 4.39
C THR A 95 -15.68 14.55 4.83
N PRO A 96 -15.72 13.43 5.57
CA PRO A 96 -14.49 12.80 6.05
C PRO A 96 -13.68 12.14 4.92
N TYR A 97 -12.37 12.14 5.08
CA TYR A 97 -11.46 11.37 4.24
C TYR A 97 -11.51 9.89 4.60
N LYS A 98 -11.35 9.07 3.59
CA LYS A 98 -11.25 7.61 3.73
C LYS A 98 -9.93 7.12 3.16
N VAL A 99 -9.23 6.28 3.92
CA VAL A 99 -8.03 5.60 3.42
C VAL A 99 -8.45 4.54 2.41
N VAL A 100 -8.04 4.70 1.16
CA VAL A 100 -8.36 3.74 0.10
C VAL A 100 -7.17 2.86 -0.26
N PHE A 101 -5.96 3.28 0.13
CA PHE A 101 -4.75 2.48 0.01
C PHE A 101 -3.70 3.02 0.99
N SER A 102 -2.89 2.12 1.53
CA SER A 102 -1.69 2.50 2.27
C SER A 102 -0.55 1.54 1.95
N TYR A 103 0.66 2.07 1.94
CA TYR A 103 1.89 1.32 1.71
C TYR A 103 2.80 1.53 2.93
N SER A 104 3.03 0.47 3.68
CA SER A 104 3.94 0.51 4.83
C SER A 104 5.38 0.53 4.34
N CYS A 105 6.21 1.36 4.93
CA CYS A 105 7.58 1.59 4.46
C CYS A 105 8.46 2.16 5.56
N PHE A 106 9.77 2.25 5.29
CA PHE A 106 10.73 2.93 6.15
C PHE A 106 11.14 4.29 5.60
N ASN A 107 10.96 4.52 4.31
CA ASN A 107 11.34 5.76 3.63
C ASN A 107 10.12 6.48 3.05
N GLY A 108 9.14 6.77 3.90
CA GLY A 108 7.85 7.34 3.46
C GLY A 108 7.97 8.64 2.71
N GLU A 109 8.80 9.57 3.19
CA GLU A 109 9.01 10.85 2.53
C GLU A 109 9.56 10.69 1.11
N ARG A 110 10.54 9.80 0.96
CA ARG A 110 11.16 9.55 -0.35
C ARG A 110 10.17 8.95 -1.35
N ILE A 111 9.38 7.98 -0.88
CA ILE A 111 8.35 7.33 -1.70
C ILE A 111 7.26 8.33 -2.07
N GLU A 112 6.81 9.14 -1.13
CA GLU A 112 5.84 10.20 -1.39
C GLU A 112 6.34 11.16 -2.47
N ARG A 113 7.56 11.66 -2.32
CA ARG A 113 8.16 12.60 -3.29
C ARG A 113 8.23 12.01 -4.69
N ALA A 114 8.68 10.76 -4.80
CA ALA A 114 8.77 10.08 -6.08
C ALA A 114 7.39 9.86 -6.70
N THR A 115 6.40 9.56 -5.88
CA THR A 115 5.01 9.40 -6.32
C THR A 115 4.43 10.74 -6.81
N HIS A 116 4.65 11.81 -6.06
CA HIS A 116 4.21 13.16 -6.46
C HIS A 116 4.86 13.57 -7.78
N LYS A 117 6.14 13.27 -7.97
CA LYS A 117 6.83 13.55 -9.22
C LYS A 117 6.24 12.77 -10.39
N HIS A 118 5.90 11.49 -10.16
CA HIS A 118 5.26 10.66 -11.18
C HIS A 118 3.92 11.24 -11.63
N PHE A 119 3.11 11.73 -10.69
CA PHE A 119 1.78 12.28 -10.95
C PHE A 119 1.76 13.80 -11.12
N GLN A 120 2.89 14.43 -11.35
CA GLN A 120 2.99 15.89 -11.40
C GLN A 120 2.01 16.52 -12.42
N LYS A 121 1.80 15.86 -13.55
CA LYS A 121 0.87 16.33 -14.59
C LYS A 121 -0.60 16.25 -14.15
N GLN A 122 -0.91 15.33 -13.23
CA GLN A 122 -2.25 15.15 -12.70
C GLN A 122 -2.49 15.94 -11.41
N ARG A 123 -1.46 16.61 -10.89
CA ARG A 123 -1.56 17.39 -9.66
C ARG A 123 -2.48 18.62 -9.88
N ILE A 124 -3.46 18.76 -8.98
CA ILE A 124 -4.46 19.84 -9.10
C ILE A 124 -3.84 21.19 -8.79
N ASN A 125 -2.98 21.25 -7.76
CA ASN A 125 -2.35 22.48 -7.31
C ASN A 125 -0.97 22.14 -6.74
N ASN A 126 0.08 22.87 -7.16
CA ASN A 126 1.45 22.61 -6.71
C ASN A 126 1.66 22.76 -5.20
N ASP A 127 0.81 23.53 -4.53
CA ASP A 127 0.89 23.72 -3.08
C ASP A 127 0.09 22.69 -2.28
N ARG A 128 -0.60 21.78 -2.97
CA ARG A 128 -1.47 20.78 -2.35
C ARG A 128 -1.14 19.38 -2.88
N GLU A 129 -1.44 18.38 -2.08
CA GLU A 129 -1.14 16.97 -2.38
C GLU A 129 -2.32 16.24 -3.02
N PHE A 130 -3.05 16.92 -3.89
CA PHE A 130 -4.22 16.37 -4.58
C PHE A 130 -3.93 16.08 -6.04
N PHE A 131 -4.39 14.91 -6.49
CA PHE A 131 -4.10 14.40 -7.83
C PHE A 131 -5.36 13.88 -8.50
N ASN A 132 -5.49 14.18 -9.78
CA ASN A 132 -6.56 13.64 -10.62
C ASN A 132 -6.09 12.30 -11.19
N THR A 133 -6.26 11.24 -10.43
CA THR A 133 -5.87 9.88 -10.81
C THR A 133 -6.79 8.86 -10.13
N SER A 134 -6.74 7.62 -10.58
CA SER A 134 -7.53 6.53 -9.99
C SER A 134 -6.80 5.86 -8.84
N VAL A 135 -7.56 5.20 -7.97
CA VAL A 135 -6.99 4.40 -6.86
C VAL A 135 -6.10 3.30 -7.42
N GLU A 136 -6.53 2.62 -8.48
CA GLU A 136 -5.77 1.54 -9.11
C GLU A 136 -4.43 2.01 -9.63
N GLU A 137 -4.38 3.15 -10.29
CA GLU A 137 -3.15 3.72 -10.81
C GLU A 137 -2.24 4.18 -9.67
N ALA A 138 -2.78 4.86 -8.68
CA ALA A 138 -2.03 5.30 -7.51
C ALA A 138 -1.42 4.11 -6.76
N GLN A 139 -2.19 3.07 -6.54
CA GLN A 139 -1.74 1.84 -5.88
C GLN A 139 -0.61 1.17 -6.64
N LYS A 140 -0.75 1.03 -7.95
CA LYS A 140 0.26 0.43 -8.83
C LYS A 140 1.57 1.20 -8.75
N VAL A 141 1.51 2.51 -8.89
CA VAL A 141 2.70 3.38 -8.90
C VAL A 141 3.39 3.38 -7.54
N ILE A 142 2.64 3.48 -6.45
CA ILE A 142 3.21 3.47 -5.09
C ILE A 142 3.88 2.12 -4.80
N ASN A 143 3.27 1.00 -5.19
CA ASN A 143 3.88 -0.32 -5.03
C ASN A 143 5.20 -0.43 -5.80
N GLU A 144 5.25 0.03 -7.04
CA GLU A 144 6.46 -0.01 -7.87
C GLU A 144 7.55 0.88 -7.29
N ILE A 145 7.22 2.10 -6.89
CA ILE A 145 8.16 3.04 -6.28
C ILE A 145 8.65 2.52 -4.93
N GLY A 146 7.76 1.98 -4.11
CA GLY A 146 8.11 1.40 -2.82
C GLY A 146 9.09 0.25 -2.94
N MET A 147 8.91 -0.62 -3.92
CA MET A 147 9.86 -1.71 -4.18
C MET A 147 11.23 -1.20 -4.63
N GLN A 148 11.28 -0.05 -5.28
CA GLN A 148 12.52 0.52 -5.78
C GLN A 148 13.29 1.27 -4.71
N TYR A 149 12.62 2.01 -3.83
CA TYR A 149 13.26 2.96 -2.91
C TYR A 149 13.23 2.56 -1.43
N ASP A 150 12.51 1.53 -1.10
CA ASP A 150 12.45 1.07 0.29
C ASP A 150 13.38 -0.18 0.55
#